data_1f55a68a6399b55a3d3bdc7f5eee6a42
#
_entry.id   1f55a68a6399b55a3d3bdc7f5eee6a42
#
_cell.length_a   1.000
_cell.length_b   1.000
_cell.length_c   1.000
_cell.angle_alpha   90.00
_cell.angle_beta   90.00
_cell.angle_gamma   90.00
#
_symmetry.space_group_name_H-M   'P 1'
#
loop_
_entity.id
_entity.type
_entity.pdbx_description
1 polymer ?
#
loop_
_entity_poly.entity_id
_entity_poly.type
_entity_poly.pdbx_seq_one_letter_code
_entity_poly.pdbx_strand_id
1 'polypeptide(L)'
;MKKIFLALLLAALLASVAFANPISVGNMNVYNFGDIKLHAYSTGDNMDDHCYVVETSEGLVLIESTAYKENVQALSGYIKSLNKPLVAALLSYHPNGYKSYGEDVKIYATENALKSWAEGGSVYNLTQSFIQALGDKVAEDLPESAEIINEGDTLKLAGVEFKILHSSDGEDYDIEIPAINAVYRHMMGSKTHNILPAVPYIEAEIADLKNYQDKAYAMILTSHHAPEGQKAVAEKIEYLEKVLELAKTSANKDEFVKAVKEAFPDYAVDAYLEMSAGALFN
;
A
#
# COMPACT_ATOMS: atom_id res chain seq x y z
N MET A 1 -23.40 -10.94 -58.46
CA MET A 1 -23.77 -11.08 -57.01
C MET A 1 -22.57 -10.61 -56.21
N LYS A 2 -22.65 -9.36 -55.77
CA LYS A 2 -21.56 -8.72 -55.00
C LYS A 2 -21.80 -9.02 -53.51
N LYS A 3 -20.87 -9.77 -52.87
CA LYS A 3 -20.90 -10.00 -51.41
C LYS A 3 -20.29 -8.77 -50.72
N ILE A 4 -21.09 -8.03 -50.02
CA ILE A 4 -20.70 -6.92 -49.17
C ILE A 4 -20.18 -7.55 -47.87
N PHE A 5 -18.87 -7.43 -47.61
CA PHE A 5 -18.28 -7.72 -46.30
C PHE A 5 -18.54 -6.51 -45.39
N LEU A 6 -19.41 -6.69 -44.42
CA LEU A 6 -19.63 -5.73 -43.34
C LEU A 6 -18.56 -5.98 -42.27
N ALA A 7 -17.51 -5.17 -42.26
CA ALA A 7 -16.52 -5.17 -41.19
C ALA A 7 -17.12 -4.44 -39.99
N LEU A 8 -17.51 -5.18 -38.97
CA LEU A 8 -17.80 -4.64 -37.66
C LEU A 8 -16.51 -4.17 -36.99
N LEU A 9 -16.28 -2.87 -37.03
CA LEU A 9 -15.28 -2.21 -36.21
C LEU A 9 -15.80 -2.20 -34.76
N LEU A 10 -15.35 -3.15 -33.94
CA LEU A 10 -15.53 -3.10 -32.49
C LEU A 10 -14.58 -2.03 -31.96
N ALA A 11 -15.06 -0.80 -31.86
CA ALA A 11 -14.36 0.24 -31.12
C ALA A 11 -14.47 -0.12 -29.63
N ALA A 12 -13.40 -0.71 -29.09
CA ALA A 12 -13.24 -0.81 -27.64
C ALA A 12 -13.14 0.64 -27.11
N LEU A 13 -14.24 1.15 -26.56
CA LEU A 13 -14.20 2.30 -25.69
C LEU A 13 -13.40 1.86 -24.44
N LEU A 14 -12.11 2.14 -24.45
CA LEU A 14 -11.33 2.31 -23.25
C LEU A 14 -11.88 3.57 -22.58
N ALA A 15 -12.90 3.39 -21.74
CA ALA A 15 -13.27 4.41 -20.78
C ALA A 15 -12.06 4.56 -19.86
N SER A 16 -11.19 5.53 -20.17
CA SER A 16 -10.25 6.06 -19.20
C SER A 16 -11.11 6.58 -18.04
N VAL A 17 -11.18 5.81 -16.95
CA VAL A 17 -11.74 6.30 -15.70
C VAL A 17 -10.79 7.43 -15.30
N ALA A 18 -11.16 8.66 -15.63
CA ALA A 18 -10.45 9.83 -15.14
C ALA A 18 -10.60 9.80 -13.62
N PHE A 19 -9.49 9.71 -12.89
CA PHE A 19 -9.49 9.93 -11.46
C PHE A 19 -10.27 11.23 -11.19
N ALA A 20 -11.27 11.16 -10.32
CA ALA A 20 -11.89 12.38 -9.83
C ALA A 20 -10.76 13.22 -9.23
N ASN A 21 -10.58 14.46 -9.71
CA ASN A 21 -9.55 15.33 -9.17
C ASN A 21 -9.77 15.46 -7.66
N PRO A 22 -8.76 15.16 -6.82
CA PRO A 22 -8.92 15.21 -5.38
C PRO A 22 -9.17 16.65 -4.92
N ILE A 23 -9.99 16.79 -3.88
CA ILE A 23 -10.11 18.04 -3.15
C ILE A 23 -9.11 17.96 -2.00
N SER A 24 -8.06 18.79 -2.03
CA SER A 24 -7.04 18.81 -0.97
C SER A 24 -7.51 19.63 0.23
N VAL A 25 -7.39 19.07 1.43
CA VAL A 25 -7.66 19.72 2.72
C VAL A 25 -6.44 19.48 3.63
N GLY A 26 -5.52 20.40 3.66
CA GLY A 26 -4.23 20.19 4.34
C GLY A 26 -3.46 19.02 3.69
N ASN A 27 -3.08 18.03 4.49
CA ASN A 27 -2.44 16.81 4.03
C ASN A 27 -3.43 15.73 3.57
N MET A 28 -4.70 16.08 3.38
CA MET A 28 -5.76 15.15 3.03
C MET A 28 -6.26 15.40 1.61
N ASN A 29 -6.23 14.38 0.77
CA ASN A 29 -6.84 14.37 -0.55
C ASN A 29 -8.13 13.53 -0.52
N VAL A 30 -9.24 14.07 -1.02
CA VAL A 30 -10.54 13.37 -1.01
C VAL A 30 -10.98 13.06 -2.43
N TYR A 31 -11.14 11.77 -2.72
CA TYR A 31 -11.63 11.25 -4.00
C TYR A 31 -13.10 10.86 -3.83
N ASN A 32 -13.96 11.30 -4.76
CA ASN A 32 -15.41 11.08 -4.68
C ASN A 32 -15.85 10.04 -5.72
N PHE A 33 -16.48 8.97 -5.24
CA PHE A 33 -17.04 7.88 -6.04
C PHE A 33 -18.56 7.74 -5.83
N GLY A 34 -19.26 8.87 -5.74
CA GLY A 34 -20.69 8.91 -5.47
C GLY A 34 -20.99 8.74 -3.98
N ASP A 35 -21.54 7.59 -3.59
CA ASP A 35 -21.88 7.30 -2.20
C ASP A 35 -20.67 6.93 -1.34
N ILE A 36 -19.51 6.73 -1.98
CA ILE A 36 -18.24 6.41 -1.32
C ILE A 36 -17.27 7.56 -1.53
N LYS A 37 -16.59 7.97 -0.46
CA LYS A 37 -15.41 8.83 -0.55
C LYS A 37 -14.19 8.10 -0.02
N LEU A 38 -13.08 8.26 -0.72
CA LEU A 38 -11.77 7.82 -0.28
C LEU A 38 -10.96 9.04 0.14
N HIS A 39 -10.57 9.08 1.41
CA HIS A 39 -9.70 10.11 1.96
C HIS A 39 -8.30 9.54 2.04
N ALA A 40 -7.36 10.13 1.32
CA ALA A 40 -5.95 9.76 1.33
C ALA A 40 -5.17 10.79 2.17
N TYR A 41 -4.70 10.36 3.32
CA TYR A 41 -3.87 11.15 4.20
C TYR A 41 -2.40 10.95 3.84
N SER A 42 -1.64 12.03 3.73
CA SER A 42 -0.17 12.01 3.60
C SER A 42 0.44 12.70 4.80
N THR A 43 1.41 12.08 5.45
CA THR A 43 2.10 12.66 6.60
C THR A 43 2.97 13.85 6.19
N GLY A 44 3.56 13.81 5.00
CA GLY A 44 4.42 14.88 4.50
C GLY A 44 5.73 15.04 5.28
N ASP A 45 6.09 14.05 6.09
CA ASP A 45 7.35 13.96 6.82
C ASP A 45 8.36 13.04 6.07
N ASN A 46 9.46 12.72 6.72
CA ASN A 46 10.53 11.89 6.12
C ASN A 46 10.20 10.38 6.07
N MET A 47 9.11 9.93 6.69
CA MET A 47 8.58 8.57 6.53
C MET A 47 7.66 8.48 5.30
N ASP A 48 7.04 9.61 4.94
CA ASP A 48 6.08 9.75 3.85
C ASP A 48 4.94 8.72 3.90
N ASP A 49 4.46 8.47 5.14
CA ASP A 49 3.37 7.51 5.34
C ASP A 49 2.07 8.02 4.71
N HIS A 50 1.34 7.08 4.12
CA HIS A 50 0.01 7.30 3.56
C HIS A 50 -0.98 6.33 4.18
N CYS A 51 -2.13 6.87 4.61
CA CYS A 51 -3.24 6.11 5.17
C CYS A 51 -4.53 6.47 4.45
N TYR A 52 -5.53 5.61 4.53
CA TYR A 52 -6.76 5.83 3.80
C TYR A 52 -7.97 5.66 4.72
N VAL A 53 -8.98 6.52 4.51
CA VAL A 53 -10.28 6.37 5.16
C VAL A 53 -11.34 6.23 4.09
N VAL A 54 -12.05 5.11 4.09
CA VAL A 54 -13.22 4.89 3.24
C VAL A 54 -14.45 5.37 3.99
N GLU A 55 -15.12 6.39 3.46
CA GLU A 55 -16.32 7.01 4.02
C GLU A 55 -17.56 6.61 3.22
N THR A 56 -18.61 6.19 3.93
CA THR A 56 -19.95 5.97 3.38
C THR A 56 -21.02 6.63 4.26
N SER A 57 -22.29 6.40 3.95
CA SER A 57 -23.40 6.79 4.85
C SER A 57 -23.46 5.95 6.14
N GLU A 58 -22.89 4.72 6.13
CA GLU A 58 -22.93 3.78 7.26
C GLU A 58 -21.76 3.95 8.24
N GLY A 59 -20.69 4.63 7.86
CA GLY A 59 -19.52 4.84 8.71
C GLY A 59 -18.21 4.99 7.94
N LEU A 60 -17.12 4.80 8.68
CA LEU A 60 -15.75 4.95 8.23
C LEU A 60 -14.99 3.64 8.41
N VAL A 61 -14.08 3.34 7.48
CA VAL A 61 -13.10 2.25 7.60
C VAL A 61 -11.72 2.85 7.37
N LEU A 62 -10.81 2.64 8.33
CA LEU A 62 -9.40 3.04 8.22
C LEU A 62 -8.59 1.91 7.58
N ILE A 63 -7.67 2.25 6.68
CA ILE A 63 -6.64 1.36 6.14
C ILE A 63 -5.29 1.97 6.51
N GLU A 64 -4.52 1.25 7.33
CA GLU A 64 -3.26 1.63 7.94
C GLU A 64 -3.29 2.85 8.86
N SER A 65 -2.25 2.99 9.66
CA SER A 65 -1.98 4.14 10.52
C SER A 65 -0.63 4.78 10.11
N THR A 66 -0.01 5.54 11.01
CA THR A 66 1.26 6.20 10.78
C THR A 66 2.22 5.99 11.96
N ALA A 67 3.52 6.17 11.75
CA ALA A 67 4.52 5.93 12.79
C ALA A 67 4.59 7.07 13.83
N TYR A 68 4.34 8.33 13.47
CA TYR A 68 4.52 9.45 14.38
C TYR A 68 3.24 9.86 15.11
N LYS A 69 3.37 10.13 16.43
CA LYS A 69 2.26 10.55 17.31
C LYS A 69 1.49 11.75 16.77
N GLU A 70 2.17 12.76 16.24
CA GLU A 70 1.53 13.94 15.69
C GLU A 70 0.62 13.63 14.50
N ASN A 71 1.07 12.73 13.62
CA ASN A 71 0.30 12.30 12.46
C ASN A 71 -0.88 11.40 12.86
N VAL A 72 -0.68 10.48 13.81
CA VAL A 72 -1.76 9.69 14.40
C VAL A 72 -2.83 10.60 14.99
N GLN A 73 -2.44 11.64 15.74
CA GLN A 73 -3.36 12.60 16.34
C GLN A 73 -4.08 13.44 15.28
N ALA A 74 -3.36 13.89 14.24
CA ALA A 74 -3.95 14.65 13.14
C ALA A 74 -4.99 13.80 12.37
N LEU A 75 -4.65 12.57 12.02
CA LEU A 75 -5.54 11.63 11.33
C LEU A 75 -6.77 11.29 12.22
N SER A 76 -6.56 10.99 13.50
CA SER A 76 -7.65 10.75 14.46
C SER A 76 -8.57 11.96 14.61
N GLY A 77 -8.01 13.17 14.70
CA GLY A 77 -8.76 14.41 14.73
C GLY A 77 -9.60 14.63 13.46
N TYR A 78 -9.00 14.34 12.29
CA TYR A 78 -9.71 14.39 11.03
C TYR A 78 -10.87 13.39 10.96
N ILE A 79 -10.63 12.12 11.31
CA ILE A 79 -11.67 11.07 11.35
C ILE A 79 -12.84 11.51 12.25
N LYS A 80 -12.56 12.03 13.44
CA LYS A 80 -13.59 12.54 14.35
C LYS A 80 -14.39 13.70 13.75
N SER A 81 -13.74 14.57 12.95
CA SER A 81 -14.40 15.71 12.30
C SER A 81 -15.42 15.31 11.25
N LEU A 82 -15.35 14.09 10.71
CA LEU A 82 -16.33 13.56 9.75
C LEU A 82 -17.68 13.22 10.40
N ASN A 83 -17.77 13.22 11.74
CA ASN A 83 -18.99 12.97 12.52
C ASN A 83 -19.71 11.67 12.14
N LYS A 84 -18.94 10.62 11.84
CA LYS A 84 -19.41 9.25 11.53
C LYS A 84 -18.65 8.25 12.38
N PRO A 85 -19.24 7.10 12.73
CA PRO A 85 -18.53 6.06 13.46
C PRO A 85 -17.38 5.49 12.62
N LEU A 86 -16.19 5.38 13.18
CA LEU A 86 -15.13 4.53 12.65
C LEU A 86 -15.43 3.10 13.10
N VAL A 87 -15.87 2.25 12.18
CA VAL A 87 -16.35 0.90 12.52
C VAL A 87 -15.25 -0.15 12.49
N ALA A 88 -14.19 0.11 11.73
CA ALA A 88 -13.08 -0.82 11.56
C ALA A 88 -11.78 -0.12 11.16
N ALA A 89 -10.66 -0.76 11.50
CA ALA A 89 -9.34 -0.48 10.95
C ALA A 89 -8.72 -1.78 10.42
N LEU A 90 -8.31 -1.76 9.17
CA LEU A 90 -7.55 -2.81 8.49
C LEU A 90 -6.08 -2.41 8.62
N LEU A 91 -5.34 -3.11 9.49
CA LEU A 91 -3.96 -2.77 9.83
C LEU A 91 -3.05 -3.94 9.47
N SER A 92 -1.90 -3.66 8.88
CA SER A 92 -0.89 -4.66 8.60
C SER A 92 0.50 -4.20 9.05
N TYR A 93 1.16 -3.35 8.28
CA TYR A 93 2.53 -2.93 8.53
C TYR A 93 2.65 -1.68 9.40
N HIS A 94 1.61 -0.82 9.43
CA HIS A 94 1.56 0.41 10.21
C HIS A 94 0.43 0.39 11.27
N PRO A 95 0.53 -0.45 12.33
CA PRO A 95 -0.49 -0.54 13.37
C PRO A 95 -0.34 0.51 14.48
N ASN A 96 0.72 1.34 14.42
CA ASN A 96 1.12 2.25 15.48
C ASN A 96 0.01 3.24 15.86
N GLY A 97 -0.14 3.51 17.16
CA GLY A 97 -1.05 4.54 17.66
C GLY A 97 -2.53 4.18 17.54
N TYR A 98 -2.89 2.91 17.34
CA TYR A 98 -4.25 2.46 17.10
C TYR A 98 -5.26 2.89 18.17
N LYS A 99 -4.85 3.03 19.43
CA LYS A 99 -5.72 3.48 20.53
C LYS A 99 -6.29 4.88 20.33
N SER A 100 -5.60 5.71 19.53
CA SER A 100 -6.06 7.08 19.25
C SER A 100 -7.33 7.13 18.41
N TYR A 101 -7.67 6.05 17.72
CA TYR A 101 -8.86 5.98 16.87
C TYR A 101 -10.15 5.60 17.63
N GLY A 102 -10.04 5.04 18.83
CA GLY A 102 -11.15 4.72 19.72
C GLY A 102 -11.12 3.27 20.21
N GLU A 103 -11.64 3.05 21.41
CA GLU A 103 -11.63 1.72 22.05
C GLU A 103 -12.60 0.73 21.40
N ASP A 104 -13.67 1.23 20.76
CA ASP A 104 -14.71 0.41 20.11
C ASP A 104 -14.38 0.04 18.65
N VAL A 105 -13.25 0.52 18.11
CA VAL A 105 -12.85 0.26 16.73
C VAL A 105 -12.36 -1.18 16.60
N LYS A 106 -12.99 -1.96 15.71
CA LYS A 106 -12.55 -3.32 15.43
C LYS A 106 -11.28 -3.28 14.59
N ILE A 107 -10.22 -3.89 15.09
CA ILE A 107 -8.97 -4.07 14.36
C ILE A 107 -9.04 -5.41 13.61
N TYR A 108 -8.75 -5.39 12.31
CA TYR A 108 -8.63 -6.58 11.47
C TYR A 108 -7.18 -6.74 11.02
N ALA A 109 -6.65 -7.95 11.13
CA ALA A 109 -5.28 -8.28 10.72
C ALA A 109 -5.14 -9.78 10.42
N THR A 110 -4.11 -10.15 9.68
CA THR A 110 -3.71 -11.55 9.55
C THR A 110 -3.00 -12.05 10.80
N GLU A 111 -2.92 -13.37 10.99
CA GLU A 111 -2.10 -13.95 12.07
C GLU A 111 -0.63 -13.53 11.95
N ASN A 112 -0.10 -13.39 10.73
CA ASN A 112 1.28 -13.00 10.49
C ASN A 112 1.52 -11.55 10.87
N ALA A 113 0.62 -10.63 10.49
CA ALA A 113 0.67 -9.25 10.93
C ALA A 113 0.65 -9.16 12.47
N LEU A 114 -0.28 -9.87 13.12
CA LEU A 114 -0.36 -9.88 14.59
C LEU A 114 0.92 -10.43 15.25
N LYS A 115 1.55 -11.47 14.69
CA LYS A 115 2.85 -11.99 15.16
C LYS A 115 3.97 -10.97 14.97
N SER A 116 3.95 -10.20 13.87
CA SER A 116 4.96 -9.16 13.62
C SER A 116 4.87 -7.99 14.62
N TRP A 117 3.68 -7.74 15.20
CA TRP A 117 3.46 -6.71 16.22
C TRP A 117 3.83 -7.16 17.65
N ALA A 118 3.86 -8.46 17.89
CA ALA A 118 4.24 -9.02 19.20
C ALA A 118 5.72 -8.79 19.50
N GLU A 119 6.09 -8.83 20.79
CA GLU A 119 7.49 -8.69 21.24
C GLU A 119 8.42 -9.64 20.46
N GLY A 120 9.46 -9.07 19.85
CA GLY A 120 10.42 -9.79 19.01
C GLY A 120 10.02 -9.94 17.54
N GLY A 121 8.79 -9.56 17.16
CA GLY A 121 8.35 -9.52 15.75
C GLY A 121 8.99 -8.36 14.97
N SER A 122 8.88 -8.41 13.64
CA SER A 122 9.54 -7.46 12.73
C SER A 122 9.05 -6.01 12.95
N VAL A 123 7.73 -5.79 12.96
CA VAL A 123 7.14 -4.45 13.18
C VAL A 123 7.41 -3.96 14.61
N TYR A 124 7.36 -4.85 15.62
CA TYR A 124 7.76 -4.50 16.97
C TYR A 124 9.21 -4.00 17.02
N ASN A 125 10.15 -4.77 16.45
CA ASN A 125 11.58 -4.42 16.45
C ASN A 125 11.84 -3.12 15.67
N LEU A 126 11.14 -2.91 14.55
CA LEU A 126 11.21 -1.67 13.79
C LEU A 126 10.72 -0.47 14.63
N THR A 127 9.57 -0.62 15.30
CA THR A 127 9.01 0.39 16.19
C THR A 127 10.01 0.71 17.34
N GLN A 128 10.63 -0.30 17.96
CA GLN A 128 11.64 -0.09 18.99
C GLN A 128 12.87 0.66 18.47
N SER A 129 13.29 0.36 17.24
CA SER A 129 14.40 1.07 16.58
C SER A 129 14.06 2.55 16.34
N PHE A 130 12.83 2.84 15.93
CA PHE A 130 12.35 4.22 15.79
C PHE A 130 12.26 4.94 17.14
N ILE A 131 11.75 4.29 18.19
CA ILE A 131 11.72 4.86 19.54
C ILE A 131 13.15 5.17 20.03
N GLN A 132 14.11 4.28 19.79
CA GLN A 132 15.51 4.52 20.13
C GLN A 132 16.10 5.74 19.40
N ALA A 133 15.74 5.91 18.13
CA ALA A 133 16.29 6.99 17.28
C ALA A 133 15.57 8.33 17.48
N LEU A 134 14.26 8.33 17.74
CA LEU A 134 13.38 9.50 17.64
C LEU A 134 12.63 9.83 18.95
N GLY A 135 12.74 8.94 19.94
CA GLY A 135 12.16 9.14 21.27
C GLY A 135 10.65 9.16 21.28
N ASP A 136 10.10 10.12 22.00
CA ASP A 136 8.67 10.29 22.27
C ASP A 136 7.82 10.72 21.05
N LYS A 137 8.46 10.98 19.91
CA LYS A 137 7.74 11.29 18.68
C LYS A 137 7.04 10.08 18.07
N VAL A 138 7.51 8.88 18.36
CA VAL A 138 6.97 7.63 17.80
C VAL A 138 5.71 7.19 18.58
N ALA A 139 4.67 6.79 17.88
CA ALA A 139 3.51 6.13 18.46
C ALA A 139 3.89 4.68 18.79
N GLU A 140 3.99 4.35 20.07
CA GLU A 140 4.57 3.09 20.55
C GLU A 140 3.55 1.96 20.71
N ASP A 141 2.26 2.29 20.80
CA ASP A 141 1.22 1.30 21.06
C ASP A 141 0.90 0.49 19.80
N LEU A 142 1.06 -0.83 19.93
CA LEU A 142 0.74 -1.83 18.92
C LEU A 142 -0.43 -2.69 19.43
N PRO A 143 -1.36 -3.15 18.55
CA PRO A 143 -2.45 -4.01 18.99
C PRO A 143 -1.95 -5.37 19.49
N GLU A 144 -2.48 -5.82 20.64
CA GLU A 144 -2.22 -7.15 21.20
C GLU A 144 -3.18 -8.22 20.65
N SER A 145 -4.29 -7.79 20.03
CA SER A 145 -5.31 -8.66 19.45
C SER A 145 -6.01 -7.99 18.28
N ALA A 146 -6.53 -8.81 17.36
CA ALA A 146 -7.29 -8.41 16.20
C ALA A 146 -8.34 -9.48 15.86
N GLU A 147 -9.36 -9.08 15.10
CA GLU A 147 -10.22 -10.02 14.36
C GLU A 147 -9.37 -10.60 13.23
N ILE A 148 -9.13 -11.91 13.26
CA ILE A 148 -8.25 -12.56 12.29
C ILE A 148 -8.94 -12.67 10.93
N ILE A 149 -8.23 -12.22 9.89
CA ILE A 149 -8.61 -12.34 8.48
C ILE A 149 -7.60 -13.19 7.73
N ASN A 150 -8.06 -13.81 6.65
CA ASN A 150 -7.23 -14.66 5.82
C ASN A 150 -7.32 -14.22 4.36
N GLU A 151 -6.32 -14.59 3.58
CA GLU A 151 -6.38 -14.47 2.12
C GLU A 151 -7.66 -15.16 1.58
N GLY A 152 -8.35 -14.46 0.68
CA GLY A 152 -9.62 -14.89 0.10
C GLY A 152 -10.86 -14.46 0.89
N ASP A 153 -10.71 -13.94 2.11
CA ASP A 153 -11.85 -13.42 2.86
C ASP A 153 -12.43 -12.17 2.19
N THR A 154 -13.73 -12.00 2.34
CA THR A 154 -14.44 -10.78 1.96
C THR A 154 -15.15 -10.22 3.17
N LEU A 155 -14.74 -9.01 3.58
CA LEU A 155 -15.36 -8.29 4.68
C LEU A 155 -16.35 -7.28 4.13
N LYS A 156 -17.52 -7.17 4.77
CA LYS A 156 -18.47 -6.08 4.50
C LYS A 156 -18.45 -5.11 5.66
N LEU A 157 -17.79 -3.96 5.47
CA LEU A 157 -17.58 -2.92 6.48
C LEU A 157 -18.14 -1.59 5.99
N ALA A 158 -18.93 -0.91 6.81
CA ALA A 158 -19.62 0.33 6.42
C ALA A 158 -20.33 0.25 5.05
N GLY A 159 -20.95 -0.90 4.73
CA GLY A 159 -21.65 -1.13 3.46
C GLY A 159 -20.76 -1.44 2.25
N VAL A 160 -19.43 -1.38 2.39
CA VAL A 160 -18.45 -1.65 1.30
C VAL A 160 -17.82 -3.02 1.49
N GLU A 161 -17.54 -3.70 0.38
CA GLU A 161 -16.77 -4.95 0.37
C GLU A 161 -15.26 -4.66 0.29
N PHE A 162 -14.50 -5.33 1.15
CA PHE A 162 -13.03 -5.38 1.17
C PHE A 162 -12.62 -6.83 1.01
N LYS A 163 -11.92 -7.15 -0.08
CA LYS A 163 -11.42 -8.51 -0.32
C LYS A 163 -9.95 -8.57 0.06
N ILE A 164 -9.62 -9.53 0.89
CA ILE A 164 -8.26 -9.75 1.36
C ILE A 164 -7.52 -10.59 0.33
N LEU A 165 -6.47 -10.03 -0.22
CA LEU A 165 -5.66 -10.68 -1.24
C LEU A 165 -4.32 -11.14 -0.64
N HIS A 166 -3.67 -12.06 -1.36
CA HIS A 166 -2.28 -12.41 -1.12
C HIS A 166 -1.37 -11.19 -1.26
N SER A 167 -0.36 -11.11 -0.41
CA SER A 167 0.78 -10.21 -0.59
C SER A 167 2.07 -11.02 -0.61
N SER A 168 2.96 -10.72 -1.53
CA SER A 168 4.31 -11.31 -1.61
C SER A 168 5.18 -10.98 -0.39
N ASP A 169 4.83 -9.97 0.38
CA ASP A 169 5.51 -9.58 1.61
C ASP A 169 5.39 -10.66 2.72
N GLY A 170 4.28 -11.38 2.78
CA GLY A 170 4.07 -12.48 3.73
C GLY A 170 3.72 -12.04 5.17
N GLU A 171 4.07 -10.83 5.58
CA GLU A 171 3.66 -10.21 6.86
C GLU A 171 2.48 -9.26 6.67
N ASP A 172 2.24 -8.86 5.44
CA ASP A 172 1.23 -7.95 4.97
C ASP A 172 0.10 -8.67 4.23
N TYR A 173 -0.90 -7.92 3.78
CA TYR A 173 -1.97 -8.37 2.91
C TYR A 173 -2.44 -7.22 2.04
N ASP A 174 -2.81 -7.54 0.81
CA ASP A 174 -3.37 -6.57 -0.10
C ASP A 174 -4.90 -6.51 0.06
N ILE A 175 -5.51 -5.37 -0.24
CA ILE A 175 -6.96 -5.16 -0.07
C ILE A 175 -7.58 -4.66 -1.37
N GLU A 176 -8.39 -5.49 -2.03
CA GLU A 176 -9.21 -5.03 -3.15
C GLU A 176 -10.47 -4.33 -2.62
N ILE A 177 -10.79 -3.16 -3.15
CA ILE A 177 -12.02 -2.40 -2.89
C ILE A 177 -12.80 -2.28 -4.20
N PRO A 178 -13.62 -3.28 -4.56
CA PRO A 178 -14.25 -3.37 -5.88
C PRO A 178 -15.14 -2.18 -6.22
N ALA A 179 -15.83 -1.63 -5.22
CA ALA A 179 -16.77 -0.52 -5.40
C ALA A 179 -16.14 0.76 -5.96
N ILE A 180 -14.82 0.93 -5.80
CA ILE A 180 -14.06 2.07 -6.31
C ILE A 180 -12.95 1.65 -7.28
N ASN A 181 -12.93 0.36 -7.68
CA ASN A 181 -11.91 -0.24 -8.54
C ASN A 181 -10.47 0.07 -8.06
N ALA A 182 -10.23 -0.08 -6.76
CA ALA A 182 -8.94 0.16 -6.13
C ALA A 182 -8.38 -1.10 -5.48
N VAL A 183 -7.05 -1.14 -5.35
CA VAL A 183 -6.33 -2.09 -4.51
C VAL A 183 -5.35 -1.34 -3.63
N TYR A 184 -5.28 -1.72 -2.35
CA TYR A 184 -4.22 -1.30 -1.43
C TYR A 184 -3.12 -2.36 -1.41
N ARG A 185 -1.87 -1.89 -1.41
CA ARG A 185 -0.65 -2.65 -1.23
C ARG A 185 0.36 -1.80 -0.46
N HIS A 186 1.03 -2.37 0.55
CA HIS A 186 1.96 -1.62 1.39
C HIS A 186 3.06 -0.91 0.61
N MET A 187 3.87 -1.65 -0.15
CA MET A 187 5.01 -1.12 -0.88
C MET A 187 4.81 -1.18 -2.40
N MET A 188 4.57 -0.04 -2.99
CA MET A 188 4.73 0.20 -4.42
C MET A 188 5.36 1.60 -4.58
N GLY A 189 5.23 2.24 -5.59
CA GLY A 189 5.71 3.60 -5.86
C GLY A 189 6.56 3.61 -7.11
N SER A 190 6.09 4.38 -8.10
CA SER A 190 6.87 4.60 -9.30
C SER A 190 8.14 5.37 -8.97
N LYS A 191 9.24 5.02 -9.69
CA LYS A 191 10.55 5.68 -9.57
C LYS A 191 11.17 5.65 -8.16
N THR A 192 10.86 4.62 -7.38
CA THR A 192 11.55 4.35 -6.11
C THR A 192 12.12 2.95 -6.10
N HIS A 193 13.27 2.78 -5.45
CA HIS A 193 13.80 1.46 -5.17
C HIS A 193 12.95 0.74 -4.12
N ASN A 194 12.88 -0.59 -4.18
CA ASN A 194 12.21 -1.43 -3.18
C ASN A 194 13.24 -2.13 -2.30
N ILE A 195 12.79 -2.60 -1.13
CA ILE A 195 13.53 -3.56 -0.31
C ILE A 195 13.21 -4.95 -0.84
N LEU A 196 14.19 -5.63 -1.41
CA LEU A 196 14.04 -6.90 -2.11
C LEU A 196 14.93 -7.96 -1.44
N PRO A 197 14.41 -8.74 -0.50
CA PRO A 197 15.22 -9.61 0.36
C PRO A 197 15.76 -10.85 -0.34
N ALA A 198 15.14 -11.29 -1.44
CA ALA A 198 15.53 -12.52 -2.14
C ALA A 198 14.98 -12.55 -3.57
N VAL A 199 15.64 -13.33 -4.46
CA VAL A 199 15.18 -13.53 -5.84
C VAL A 199 13.75 -14.06 -5.93
N PRO A 200 13.32 -15.07 -5.14
CA PRO A 200 11.92 -15.53 -5.17
C PRO A 200 10.91 -14.45 -4.79
N TYR A 201 11.28 -13.54 -3.89
CA TYR A 201 10.44 -12.40 -3.52
C TYR A 201 10.22 -11.45 -4.72
N ILE A 202 11.28 -11.13 -5.48
CA ILE A 202 11.17 -10.30 -6.68
C ILE A 202 10.25 -10.97 -7.72
N GLU A 203 10.35 -12.27 -7.89
CA GLU A 203 9.51 -13.03 -8.81
C GLU A 203 8.03 -13.02 -8.39
N ALA A 204 7.76 -13.12 -7.09
CA ALA A 204 6.40 -13.03 -6.54
C ALA A 204 5.81 -11.62 -6.69
N GLU A 205 6.59 -10.57 -6.39
CA GLU A 205 6.22 -9.17 -6.61
C GLU A 205 5.80 -8.90 -8.05
N ILE A 206 6.59 -9.39 -9.01
CA ILE A 206 6.28 -9.25 -10.44
C ILE A 206 4.95 -9.95 -10.76
N ALA A 207 4.70 -11.12 -10.19
CA ALA A 207 3.46 -11.87 -10.42
C ALA A 207 2.24 -11.14 -9.86
N ASP A 208 2.33 -10.58 -8.65
CA ASP A 208 1.27 -9.78 -8.05
C ASP A 208 0.95 -8.54 -8.89
N LEU A 209 1.97 -7.80 -9.30
CA LEU A 209 1.78 -6.60 -10.12
C LEU A 209 1.21 -6.91 -11.52
N LYS A 210 1.57 -8.04 -12.13
CA LYS A 210 0.95 -8.51 -13.37
C LYS A 210 -0.54 -8.83 -13.17
N ASN A 211 -0.90 -9.44 -12.05
CA ASN A 211 -2.30 -9.64 -11.70
C ASN A 211 -3.05 -8.30 -11.53
N TYR A 212 -2.41 -7.26 -10.94
CA TYR A 212 -3.01 -5.93 -10.88
C TYR A 212 -3.21 -5.28 -12.24
N GLN A 213 -2.29 -5.54 -13.17
CA GLN A 213 -2.40 -5.09 -14.55
C GLN A 213 -3.57 -5.77 -15.26
N ASP A 214 -3.73 -7.08 -15.09
CA ASP A 214 -4.83 -7.87 -15.66
C ASP A 214 -6.19 -7.47 -15.08
N LYS A 215 -6.24 -7.15 -13.79
CA LYS A 215 -7.44 -6.62 -13.09
C LYS A 215 -7.78 -5.20 -13.51
N ALA A 216 -6.83 -4.47 -14.09
CA ALA A 216 -6.99 -3.08 -14.52
C ALA A 216 -7.53 -2.16 -13.41
N TYR A 217 -6.97 -2.27 -12.19
CA TYR A 217 -7.35 -1.37 -11.10
C TYR A 217 -7.16 0.08 -11.51
N ALA A 218 -8.17 0.90 -11.25
CA ALA A 218 -8.11 2.33 -11.55
C ALA A 218 -7.16 3.05 -10.58
N MET A 219 -7.01 2.54 -9.36
CA MET A 219 -6.21 3.18 -8.31
C MET A 219 -5.47 2.14 -7.50
N ILE A 220 -4.18 2.38 -7.31
CA ILE A 220 -3.31 1.62 -6.42
C ILE A 220 -3.01 2.51 -5.22
N LEU A 221 -3.42 2.08 -4.04
CA LEU A 221 -3.20 2.74 -2.77
C LEU A 221 -1.96 2.13 -2.12
N THR A 222 -1.05 2.94 -1.60
CA THR A 222 0.17 2.44 -0.96
C THR A 222 0.47 3.18 0.33
N SER A 223 1.27 2.61 1.23
CA SER A 223 1.62 3.27 2.48
C SER A 223 2.71 4.33 2.37
N HIS A 224 3.41 4.43 1.25
CA HIS A 224 4.54 5.36 1.13
C HIS A 224 4.48 6.28 -0.10
N HIS A 225 3.36 6.32 -0.79
CA HIS A 225 3.15 7.20 -1.94
C HIS A 225 1.69 7.60 -2.07
N ALA A 226 1.45 8.73 -2.70
CA ALA A 226 0.11 9.11 -3.13
C ALA A 226 -0.49 8.03 -4.04
N PRO A 227 -1.83 7.89 -4.11
CA PRO A 227 -2.48 6.93 -5.00
C PRO A 227 -1.98 7.02 -6.44
N GLU A 228 -1.64 5.89 -7.01
CA GLU A 228 -1.08 5.74 -8.37
C GLU A 228 -2.05 4.97 -9.28
N GLY A 229 -1.71 4.85 -10.56
CA GLY A 229 -2.51 4.14 -11.56
C GLY A 229 -1.71 3.08 -12.31
N GLN A 230 -2.32 2.49 -13.33
CA GLN A 230 -1.75 1.38 -14.12
C GLN A 230 -0.38 1.71 -14.77
N LYS A 231 -0.11 2.98 -15.04
CA LYS A 231 1.21 3.39 -15.54
C LYS A 231 2.31 3.10 -14.52
N ALA A 232 2.07 3.38 -13.25
CA ALA A 232 3.02 3.09 -12.16
C ALA A 232 3.22 1.58 -11.99
N VAL A 233 2.16 0.77 -12.12
CA VAL A 233 2.26 -0.69 -12.12
C VAL A 233 3.18 -1.19 -13.23
N ALA A 234 2.98 -0.69 -14.46
CA ALA A 234 3.81 -1.09 -15.60
C ALA A 234 5.29 -0.69 -15.42
N GLU A 235 5.54 0.54 -14.95
CA GLU A 235 6.90 1.04 -14.67
C GLU A 235 7.57 0.22 -13.55
N LYS A 236 6.82 -0.20 -12.53
CA LYS A 236 7.34 -1.03 -11.45
C LYS A 236 7.66 -2.45 -11.92
N ILE A 237 6.82 -3.04 -12.76
CA ILE A 237 7.11 -4.35 -13.37
C ILE A 237 8.41 -4.29 -14.17
N GLU A 238 8.56 -3.29 -15.03
CA GLU A 238 9.79 -3.10 -15.83
C GLU A 238 11.03 -2.97 -14.93
N TYR A 239 10.92 -2.18 -13.85
CA TYR A 239 11.97 -2.04 -12.84
C TYR A 239 12.34 -3.39 -12.21
N LEU A 240 11.36 -4.13 -11.69
CA LEU A 240 11.59 -5.39 -10.99
C LEU A 240 12.15 -6.48 -11.93
N GLU A 241 11.67 -6.56 -13.18
CA GLU A 241 12.21 -7.48 -14.19
C GLU A 241 13.69 -7.18 -14.48
N LYS A 242 14.06 -5.89 -14.58
CA LYS A 242 15.45 -5.50 -14.78
C LYS A 242 16.32 -5.74 -13.55
N VAL A 243 15.82 -5.45 -12.35
CA VAL A 243 16.51 -5.75 -11.10
C VAL A 243 16.74 -7.25 -10.93
N LEU A 244 15.74 -8.07 -11.28
CA LEU A 244 15.85 -9.54 -11.26
C LEU A 244 16.93 -10.05 -12.22
N GLU A 245 17.01 -9.51 -13.45
CA GLU A 245 18.07 -9.80 -14.40
C GLU A 245 19.46 -9.46 -13.82
N LEU A 246 19.59 -8.25 -13.26
CA LEU A 246 20.84 -7.77 -12.69
C LEU A 246 21.24 -8.55 -11.44
N ALA A 247 20.29 -8.94 -10.59
CA ALA A 247 20.56 -9.78 -9.42
C ALA A 247 21.13 -11.16 -9.81
N LYS A 248 20.69 -11.72 -10.96
CA LYS A 248 21.16 -13.02 -11.48
C LYS A 248 22.49 -12.94 -12.24
N THR A 249 22.90 -11.74 -12.71
CA THR A 249 24.05 -11.57 -13.60
C THR A 249 25.23 -10.82 -12.99
N SER A 250 25.02 -10.03 -11.95
CA SER A 250 26.09 -9.30 -11.26
C SER A 250 26.95 -10.25 -10.42
N ALA A 251 28.26 -10.02 -10.43
CA ALA A 251 29.20 -10.87 -9.70
C ALA A 251 29.24 -10.58 -8.19
N ASN A 252 28.79 -9.39 -7.76
CA ASN A 252 28.82 -8.94 -6.39
C ASN A 252 27.86 -7.76 -6.17
N LYS A 253 27.71 -7.38 -4.90
CA LYS A 253 26.86 -6.28 -4.45
C LYS A 253 27.17 -4.95 -5.15
N ASP A 254 28.43 -4.57 -5.26
CA ASP A 254 28.81 -3.25 -5.78
C ASP A 254 28.52 -3.13 -7.28
N GLU A 255 28.76 -4.22 -8.03
CA GLU A 255 28.40 -4.30 -9.45
C GLU A 255 26.89 -4.23 -9.65
N PHE A 256 26.12 -4.93 -8.82
CA PHE A 256 24.65 -4.87 -8.85
C PHE A 256 24.11 -3.46 -8.60
N VAL A 257 24.53 -2.82 -7.50
CA VAL A 257 24.09 -1.46 -7.14
C VAL A 257 24.42 -0.47 -8.26
N LYS A 258 25.64 -0.54 -8.80
CA LYS A 258 26.06 0.31 -9.91
C LYS A 258 25.19 0.10 -11.13
N ALA A 259 24.94 -1.16 -11.54
CA ALA A 259 24.17 -1.48 -12.72
C ALA A 259 22.68 -1.06 -12.58
N VAL A 260 22.08 -1.20 -11.38
CA VAL A 260 20.72 -0.73 -11.14
C VAL A 260 20.63 0.80 -11.22
N LYS A 261 21.60 1.53 -10.64
CA LYS A 261 21.63 3.01 -10.72
C LYS A 261 21.86 3.51 -12.17
N GLU A 262 22.63 2.80 -12.96
CA GLU A 262 22.82 3.12 -14.38
C GLU A 262 21.56 2.87 -15.21
N ALA A 263 20.80 1.82 -14.88
CA ALA A 263 19.53 1.51 -15.56
C ALA A 263 18.39 2.46 -15.12
N PHE A 264 18.39 2.90 -13.87
CA PHE A 264 17.33 3.73 -13.26
C PHE A 264 17.90 4.97 -12.54
N PRO A 265 18.52 5.90 -13.26
CA PRO A 265 19.24 7.03 -12.66
C PRO A 265 18.33 8.04 -11.93
N ASP A 266 17.04 8.05 -12.25
CA ASP A 266 16.03 8.95 -11.66
C ASP A 266 15.23 8.32 -10.51
N TYR A 267 15.62 7.09 -10.07
CA TYR A 267 14.94 6.42 -8.96
C TYR A 267 15.44 6.96 -7.62
N ALA A 268 14.50 7.11 -6.68
CA ALA A 268 14.76 7.60 -5.32
C ALA A 268 14.97 6.44 -4.33
N VAL A 269 15.35 6.80 -3.11
CA VAL A 269 15.51 5.91 -1.96
C VAL A 269 16.63 4.87 -2.16
N ASP A 270 17.83 5.36 -2.48
CA ASP A 270 19.05 4.53 -2.62
C ASP A 270 19.29 3.59 -1.44
N ALA A 271 18.86 3.97 -0.23
CA ALA A 271 18.98 3.12 0.95
C ALA A 271 18.27 1.76 0.78
N TYR A 272 17.11 1.71 0.11
CA TYR A 272 16.40 0.47 -0.15
C TYR A 272 17.15 -0.43 -1.14
N LEU A 273 17.79 0.17 -2.16
CA LEU A 273 18.67 -0.56 -3.07
C LEU A 273 19.86 -1.17 -2.35
N GLU A 274 20.50 -0.41 -1.44
CA GLU A 274 21.62 -0.91 -0.64
C GLU A 274 21.22 -2.05 0.30
N MET A 275 20.01 -1.97 0.91
CA MET A 275 19.46 -3.05 1.73
C MET A 275 19.21 -4.30 0.87
N SER A 276 18.60 -4.14 -0.28
CA SER A 276 18.35 -5.23 -1.25
C SER A 276 19.65 -5.89 -1.69
N ALA A 277 20.64 -5.10 -2.05
CA ALA A 277 21.95 -5.61 -2.46
C ALA A 277 22.64 -6.38 -1.32
N GLY A 278 22.52 -5.88 -0.07
CA GLY A 278 23.00 -6.57 1.11
C GLY A 278 22.34 -7.93 1.31
N ALA A 279 21.03 -8.05 1.06
CA ALA A 279 20.30 -9.29 1.21
C ALA A 279 20.55 -10.29 0.08
N LEU A 280 20.65 -9.80 -1.17
CA LEU A 280 20.81 -10.64 -2.37
C LEU A 280 22.20 -11.24 -2.54
N PHE A 281 23.25 -10.60 -2.01
CA PHE A 281 24.66 -10.97 -2.21
C PHE A 281 25.40 -11.35 -0.91
N ASN A 282 24.67 -11.73 0.16
CA ASN A 282 25.26 -12.26 1.41
C ASN A 282 25.43 -13.76 1.37
#